data_2371ab1498702f24455eb5ff777a2653
#
_entry.id   2371ab1498702f24455eb5ff777a2653
#
_cell.length_a   1.000
_cell.length_b   1.000
_cell.length_c   1.000
_cell.angle_alpha   90.00
_cell.angle_beta   90.00
_cell.angle_gamma   90.00
#
_symmetry.space_group_name_H-M   'P 1'
#
loop_
_entity.id
_entity.type
_entity.pdbx_description
1 polymer ?
#
loop_
_entity_poly.entity_id
_entity_poly.type
_entity_poly.pdbx_seq_one_letter_code
_entity_poly.pdbx_strand_id
1 'polypeptide(L)'
;MAQKKTRSKAGVRSKRAGRGAGEIERFEKAVEGLEKSLRALHKGEFDKAKEQLERLKETYPDEGELLDKVNTYLAICERKLAPQKRPKNTEEMVAWGVMLHNDGDSREAIKMLSKALEADPDNAHIEYCLAAAHAKIGDGVATAKHLKQAIQADPLSRIHARVDEDFAPVRHTAEVGALLTES
;
A
#
# COMPACT_ATOMS: atom_id res chain seq x y z
N MET A 1 12.79 -3.37 -20.74
CA MET A 1 11.51 -3.38 -19.99
C MET A 1 10.33 -3.79 -20.88
N ALA A 2 10.36 -4.94 -21.56
CA ALA A 2 9.32 -5.32 -22.53
C ALA A 2 8.81 -6.77 -22.39
N GLN A 3 9.04 -7.47 -21.28
CA GLN A 3 8.67 -8.90 -21.18
C GLN A 3 7.50 -9.21 -20.21
N LYS A 4 6.91 -8.26 -19.53
CA LYS A 4 5.81 -8.51 -18.57
C LYS A 4 4.38 -8.46 -19.16
N LYS A 5 4.20 -7.97 -20.40
CA LYS A 5 2.86 -7.84 -21.03
C LYS A 5 2.38 -9.09 -21.80
N THR A 6 3.26 -10.03 -22.13
CA THR A 6 2.93 -11.18 -22.98
C THR A 6 2.38 -12.40 -22.25
N ARG A 7 2.65 -12.57 -20.96
CA ARG A 7 2.17 -13.76 -20.21
C ARG A 7 0.66 -13.74 -19.88
N SER A 8 0.07 -12.58 -19.69
CA SER A 8 -1.37 -12.44 -19.39
C SER A 8 -2.26 -12.80 -20.59
N LYS A 9 -1.85 -12.40 -21.81
CA LYS A 9 -2.61 -12.70 -23.05
C LYS A 9 -2.55 -14.17 -23.50
N ALA A 10 -1.50 -14.89 -23.17
CA ALA A 10 -1.34 -16.30 -23.57
C ALA A 10 -2.23 -17.24 -22.72
N GLY A 11 -2.41 -16.98 -21.43
CA GLY A 11 -3.27 -17.78 -20.56
C GLY A 11 -4.76 -17.67 -20.93
N VAL A 12 -5.19 -16.49 -21.35
CA VAL A 12 -6.58 -16.23 -21.82
C VAL A 12 -6.85 -16.90 -23.16
N ARG A 13 -5.87 -16.97 -24.06
CA ARG A 13 -6.01 -17.63 -25.39
C ARG A 13 -6.13 -19.14 -25.29
N SER A 14 -5.45 -19.80 -24.36
CA SER A 14 -5.46 -21.26 -24.23
C SER A 14 -6.80 -21.83 -23.79
N LYS A 15 -7.59 -21.09 -22.99
CA LYS A 15 -8.92 -21.53 -22.52
C LYS A 15 -10.09 -21.19 -23.48
N ARG A 16 -9.84 -20.36 -24.51
CA ARG A 16 -10.83 -20.05 -25.56
C ARG A 16 -11.13 -21.23 -26.48
N ALA A 17 -10.21 -22.16 -26.65
CA ALA A 17 -10.31 -23.24 -27.64
C ALA A 17 -11.32 -24.35 -27.32
N GLY A 18 -11.95 -24.34 -26.14
CA GLY A 18 -12.92 -25.36 -25.69
C GLY A 18 -14.33 -24.84 -25.39
N ARG A 19 -14.59 -23.53 -25.53
CA ARG A 19 -15.89 -22.92 -25.19
C ARG A 19 -16.72 -22.66 -26.44
N GLY A 20 -18.03 -22.88 -26.36
CA GLY A 20 -18.98 -22.48 -27.41
C GLY A 20 -19.02 -20.95 -27.59
N ALA A 21 -19.50 -20.45 -28.75
CA ALA A 21 -19.52 -19.02 -29.06
C ALA A 21 -20.24 -18.18 -27.98
N GLY A 22 -21.34 -18.68 -27.43
CA GLY A 22 -22.09 -18.01 -26.34
C GLY A 22 -21.33 -17.96 -25.00
N GLU A 23 -20.57 -19.02 -24.70
CA GLU A 23 -19.72 -19.05 -23.49
C GLU A 23 -18.54 -18.10 -23.60
N ILE A 24 -17.97 -17.95 -24.81
CA ILE A 24 -16.90 -16.99 -25.06
C ILE A 24 -17.40 -15.57 -24.84
N GLU A 25 -18.54 -15.20 -25.39
CA GLU A 25 -19.15 -13.88 -25.23
C GLU A 25 -19.49 -13.58 -23.75
N ARG A 26 -20.02 -14.58 -23.03
CA ARG A 26 -20.31 -14.48 -21.60
C ARG A 26 -19.05 -14.23 -20.78
N PHE A 27 -17.99 -14.95 -21.08
CA PHE A 27 -16.70 -14.78 -20.42
C PHE A 27 -16.06 -13.41 -20.72
N GLU A 28 -16.15 -12.92 -21.96
CA GLU A 28 -15.67 -11.59 -22.33
C GLU A 28 -16.38 -10.49 -21.53
N LYS A 29 -17.70 -10.56 -21.40
CA LYS A 29 -18.49 -9.64 -20.58
C LYS A 29 -18.09 -9.69 -19.10
N ALA A 30 -17.78 -10.88 -18.58
CA ALA A 30 -17.30 -11.04 -17.21
C ALA A 30 -15.92 -10.40 -16.99
N VAL A 31 -15.00 -10.56 -17.94
CA VAL A 31 -13.68 -9.92 -17.91
C VAL A 31 -13.80 -8.39 -17.99
N GLU A 32 -14.66 -7.88 -18.87
CA GLU A 32 -14.92 -6.44 -19.00
C GLU A 32 -15.49 -5.84 -17.71
N GLY A 33 -16.40 -6.56 -17.05
CA GLY A 33 -16.93 -6.18 -15.74
C GLY A 33 -15.85 -6.14 -14.66
N LEU A 34 -14.94 -7.13 -14.64
CA LEU A 34 -13.83 -7.15 -13.72
C LEU A 34 -12.89 -5.96 -13.96
N GLU A 35 -12.52 -5.67 -15.21
CA GLU A 35 -11.68 -4.52 -15.54
C GLU A 35 -12.31 -3.18 -15.10
N LYS A 36 -13.64 -3.05 -15.24
CA LYS A 36 -14.36 -1.87 -14.76
C LYS A 36 -14.29 -1.73 -13.25
N SER A 37 -14.45 -2.83 -12.52
CA SER A 37 -14.33 -2.85 -11.06
C SER A 37 -12.91 -2.50 -10.60
N LEU A 38 -11.89 -2.99 -11.29
CA LEU A 38 -10.50 -2.64 -11.01
C LEU A 38 -10.18 -1.17 -11.26
N ARG A 39 -10.78 -0.58 -12.29
CA ARG A 39 -10.66 0.88 -12.53
C ARG A 39 -11.25 1.70 -11.39
N ALA A 40 -12.38 1.28 -10.82
CA ALA A 40 -12.97 1.93 -9.65
C ALA A 40 -12.07 1.76 -8.41
N LEU A 41 -11.53 0.56 -8.19
CA LEU A 41 -10.61 0.26 -7.09
C LEU A 41 -9.33 1.12 -7.16
N HIS A 42 -8.72 1.26 -8.33
CA HIS A 42 -7.53 2.11 -8.52
C HIS A 42 -7.81 3.60 -8.31
N LYS A 43 -9.07 4.04 -8.46
CA LYS A 43 -9.49 5.42 -8.15
C LYS A 43 -9.81 5.62 -6.67
N GLY A 44 -9.76 4.57 -5.84
CA GLY A 44 -10.16 4.62 -4.43
C GLY A 44 -11.70 4.61 -4.23
N GLU A 45 -12.48 4.34 -5.28
CA GLU A 45 -13.95 4.24 -5.22
C GLU A 45 -14.35 2.83 -4.69
N PHE A 46 -13.97 2.50 -3.44
CA PHE A 46 -14.07 1.14 -2.89
C PHE A 46 -15.49 0.64 -2.77
N ASP A 47 -16.46 1.48 -2.39
CA ASP A 47 -17.90 1.10 -2.33
C ASP A 47 -18.41 0.67 -3.70
N LYS A 48 -18.12 1.46 -4.72
CA LYS A 48 -18.51 1.18 -6.10
C LYS A 48 -17.80 -0.04 -6.67
N ALA A 49 -16.51 -0.21 -6.36
CA ALA A 49 -15.75 -1.39 -6.76
C ALA A 49 -16.37 -2.65 -6.13
N LYS A 50 -16.69 -2.60 -4.84
CA LYS A 50 -17.33 -3.69 -4.10
C LYS A 50 -18.67 -4.08 -4.74
N GLU A 51 -19.56 -3.12 -4.97
CA GLU A 51 -20.86 -3.37 -5.61
C GLU A 51 -20.72 -4.04 -6.98
N GLN A 52 -19.78 -3.57 -7.80
CA GLN A 52 -19.54 -4.15 -9.13
C GLN A 52 -18.99 -5.58 -9.05
N LEU A 53 -18.09 -5.87 -8.10
CA LEU A 53 -17.52 -7.19 -7.87
C LEU A 53 -18.57 -8.18 -7.34
N GLU A 54 -19.44 -7.76 -6.42
CA GLU A 54 -20.55 -8.56 -5.92
C GLU A 54 -21.53 -8.94 -7.06
N ARG A 55 -21.88 -7.99 -7.91
CA ARG A 55 -22.70 -8.25 -9.12
C ARG A 55 -22.04 -9.24 -10.07
N LEU A 56 -20.72 -9.16 -10.25
CA LEU A 56 -19.99 -10.13 -11.07
C LEU A 56 -20.06 -11.53 -10.49
N LYS A 57 -19.92 -11.67 -9.18
CA LYS A 57 -20.01 -12.95 -8.47
C LYS A 57 -21.39 -13.58 -8.64
N GLU A 58 -22.45 -12.78 -8.57
CA GLU A 58 -23.83 -13.22 -8.76
C GLU A 58 -24.14 -13.59 -10.21
N THR A 59 -23.62 -12.82 -11.18
CA THR A 59 -23.94 -13.00 -12.60
C THR A 59 -23.17 -14.17 -13.23
N TYR A 60 -21.97 -14.47 -12.71
CA TYR A 60 -21.03 -15.45 -13.28
C TYR A 60 -20.58 -16.49 -12.23
N PRO A 61 -21.50 -17.22 -11.56
CA PRO A 61 -21.15 -18.12 -10.46
C PRO A 61 -20.30 -19.34 -10.89
N ASP A 62 -20.29 -19.67 -12.18
CA ASP A 62 -19.60 -20.85 -12.72
C ASP A 62 -18.18 -20.54 -13.22
N GLU A 63 -17.75 -19.28 -13.21
CA GLU A 63 -16.45 -18.84 -13.72
C GLU A 63 -15.38 -18.86 -12.61
N GLY A 64 -14.95 -20.05 -12.17
CA GLY A 64 -14.08 -20.25 -10.99
C GLY A 64 -12.84 -19.36 -10.96
N GLU A 65 -12.07 -19.27 -12.06
CA GLU A 65 -10.87 -18.43 -12.15
C GLU A 65 -11.16 -16.92 -12.01
N LEU A 66 -12.33 -16.48 -12.48
CA LEU A 66 -12.80 -15.11 -12.30
C LEU A 66 -13.22 -14.89 -10.86
N LEU A 67 -13.92 -15.85 -10.25
CA LEU A 67 -14.41 -15.77 -8.86
C LEU A 67 -13.27 -15.69 -7.87
N ASP A 68 -12.15 -16.38 -8.08
CA ASP A 68 -10.96 -16.28 -7.24
C ASP A 68 -10.40 -14.86 -7.23
N LYS A 69 -10.34 -14.22 -8.40
CA LYS A 69 -9.92 -12.81 -8.52
C LYS A 69 -10.93 -11.86 -7.89
N VAL A 70 -12.24 -12.06 -8.16
CA VAL A 70 -13.32 -11.27 -7.57
C VAL A 70 -13.28 -11.33 -6.06
N ASN A 71 -13.13 -12.51 -5.45
CA ASN A 71 -13.06 -12.67 -4.00
C ASN A 71 -11.81 -11.98 -3.42
N THR A 72 -10.68 -12.05 -4.11
CA THR A 72 -9.45 -11.34 -3.70
C THR A 72 -9.66 -9.82 -3.65
N TYR A 73 -10.28 -9.24 -4.68
CA TYR A 73 -10.53 -7.80 -4.74
C TYR A 73 -11.66 -7.36 -3.80
N LEU A 74 -12.68 -8.21 -3.56
CA LEU A 74 -13.69 -7.98 -2.53
C LEU A 74 -13.06 -7.86 -1.15
N ALA A 75 -12.15 -8.76 -0.78
CA ALA A 75 -11.43 -8.70 0.49
C ALA A 75 -10.63 -7.39 0.64
N ILE A 76 -10.03 -6.89 -0.46
CA ILE A 76 -9.35 -5.58 -0.45
C ILE A 76 -10.34 -4.44 -0.20
N CYS A 77 -11.50 -4.43 -0.91
CA CYS A 77 -12.54 -3.43 -0.70
C CYS A 77 -13.07 -3.46 0.73
N GLU A 78 -13.37 -4.64 1.27
CA GLU A 78 -13.88 -4.82 2.62
C GLU A 78 -12.88 -4.31 3.67
N ARG A 79 -11.58 -4.61 3.49
CA ARG A 79 -10.53 -4.10 4.38
C ARG A 79 -10.44 -2.56 4.35
N LYS A 80 -10.58 -1.94 3.16
CA LYS A 80 -10.52 -0.49 3.01
C LYS A 80 -11.79 0.22 3.49
N LEU A 81 -12.95 -0.44 3.41
CA LEU A 81 -14.26 0.08 3.87
C LEU A 81 -14.54 -0.25 5.34
N ALA A 82 -13.80 -1.19 5.92
CA ALA A 82 -13.99 -1.54 7.34
C ALA A 82 -13.87 -0.29 8.22
N PRO A 83 -14.81 -0.10 9.18
CA PRO A 83 -14.72 1.02 10.12
C PRO A 83 -13.42 0.91 10.89
N GLN A 84 -12.55 1.88 10.66
CA GLN A 84 -11.23 1.92 11.29
C GLN A 84 -11.43 2.26 12.76
N LYS A 85 -11.12 1.32 13.65
CA LYS A 85 -11.15 1.59 15.10
C LYS A 85 -10.13 2.70 15.37
N ARG A 86 -10.59 3.82 15.92
CA ARG A 86 -9.67 4.90 16.33
C ARG A 86 -8.69 4.34 17.36
N PRO A 87 -7.39 4.55 17.18
CA PRO A 87 -6.40 4.11 18.17
C PRO A 87 -6.67 4.77 19.51
N LYS A 88 -6.53 4.00 20.61
CA LYS A 88 -6.89 4.39 21.96
C LYS A 88 -5.68 4.79 22.82
N ASN A 89 -4.49 4.35 22.41
CA ASN A 89 -3.25 4.60 23.12
C ASN A 89 -2.10 4.84 22.12
N THR A 90 -0.94 5.21 22.64
CA THR A 90 0.25 5.52 21.83
C THR A 90 0.72 4.33 20.99
N GLU A 91 0.73 3.12 21.54
CA GLU A 91 1.13 1.90 20.82
C GLU A 91 0.21 1.63 19.61
N GLU A 92 -1.11 1.76 19.79
CA GLU A 92 -2.06 1.62 18.71
C GLU A 92 -1.90 2.73 17.66
N MET A 93 -1.55 3.97 18.06
CA MET A 93 -1.26 5.07 17.13
C MET A 93 -0.03 4.78 16.29
N VAL A 94 1.04 4.26 16.90
CA VAL A 94 2.26 3.86 16.19
C VAL A 94 1.97 2.73 15.22
N ALA A 95 1.34 1.65 15.69
CA ALA A 95 0.99 0.51 14.83
C ALA A 95 0.13 0.95 13.63
N TRP A 96 -0.82 1.86 13.87
CA TRP A 96 -1.65 2.43 12.83
C TRP A 96 -0.85 3.29 11.84
N GLY A 97 0.03 4.15 12.34
CA GLY A 97 0.89 4.98 11.51
C GLY A 97 1.81 4.15 10.62
N VAL A 98 2.41 3.09 11.16
CA VAL A 98 3.24 2.13 10.40
C VAL A 98 2.41 1.41 9.33
N MET A 99 1.18 0.97 9.67
CA MET A 99 0.28 0.35 8.69
C MET A 99 -0.07 1.30 7.54
N LEU A 100 -0.42 2.56 7.84
CA LEU A 100 -0.71 3.58 6.83
C LEU A 100 0.50 3.84 5.93
N HIS A 101 1.70 3.90 6.51
CA HIS A 101 2.94 4.07 5.77
C HIS A 101 3.17 2.92 4.78
N ASN A 102 3.03 1.68 5.24
CA ASN A 102 3.18 0.48 4.42
C ASN A 102 2.11 0.37 3.30
N ASP A 103 0.90 0.88 3.55
CA ASP A 103 -0.18 0.98 2.56
C ASP A 103 0.06 2.13 1.53
N GLY A 104 1.13 2.93 1.69
CA GLY A 104 1.49 4.05 0.81
C GLY A 104 0.88 5.40 1.22
N ASP A 105 0.09 5.44 2.29
CA ASP A 105 -0.57 6.65 2.81
C ASP A 105 0.34 7.42 3.78
N SER A 106 1.61 7.67 3.37
CA SER A 106 2.64 8.28 4.24
C SER A 106 2.23 9.63 4.85
N ARG A 107 1.38 10.41 4.18
CA ARG A 107 0.87 11.68 4.74
C ARG A 107 -0.04 11.48 5.94
N GLU A 108 -0.93 10.50 5.90
CA GLU A 108 -1.79 10.16 7.04
C GLU A 108 -0.98 9.44 8.14
N ALA A 109 0.02 8.64 7.75
CA ALA A 109 0.99 8.05 8.68
C ALA A 109 1.69 9.12 9.51
N ILE A 110 2.23 10.17 8.87
CA ILE A 110 2.87 11.32 9.54
C ILE A 110 1.94 11.95 10.57
N LYS A 111 0.67 12.20 10.23
CA LYS A 111 -0.29 12.78 11.18
C LYS A 111 -0.52 11.89 12.40
N MET A 112 -0.59 10.59 12.20
CA MET A 112 -0.82 9.64 13.27
C MET A 112 0.42 9.48 14.17
N LEU A 113 1.58 9.33 13.55
CA LEU A 113 2.86 9.21 14.26
C LEU A 113 3.23 10.50 15.01
N SER A 114 2.91 11.68 14.46
CA SER A 114 3.11 12.96 15.17
C SER A 114 2.29 13.03 16.45
N LYS A 115 1.03 12.57 16.42
CA LYS A 115 0.21 12.48 17.64
C LYS A 115 0.77 11.47 18.65
N ALA A 116 1.33 10.36 18.16
CA ALA A 116 1.99 9.40 19.03
C ALA A 116 3.24 10.01 19.69
N LEU A 117 4.02 10.80 18.92
CA LEU A 117 5.20 11.49 19.43
C LEU A 117 4.86 12.58 20.47
N GLU A 118 3.73 13.28 20.31
CA GLU A 118 3.23 14.22 21.33
C GLU A 118 2.96 13.54 22.68
N ALA A 119 2.53 12.27 22.64
CA ALA A 119 2.25 11.48 23.83
C ALA A 119 3.53 10.79 24.41
N ASP A 120 4.53 10.54 23.60
CA ASP A 120 5.81 9.92 23.98
C ASP A 120 6.97 10.57 23.21
N PRO A 121 7.42 11.77 23.64
CA PRO A 121 8.36 12.62 22.90
C PRO A 121 9.76 12.05 22.71
N ASP A 122 10.21 11.17 23.60
CA ASP A 122 11.58 10.62 23.60
C ASP A 122 11.66 9.23 22.94
N ASN A 123 10.62 8.82 22.23
CA ASN A 123 10.54 7.50 21.63
C ASN A 123 11.31 7.42 20.29
N ALA A 124 12.49 6.81 20.33
CA ALA A 124 13.35 6.63 19.15
C ALA A 124 12.63 5.93 17.98
N HIS A 125 11.77 4.95 18.29
CA HIS A 125 11.02 4.21 17.26
C HIS A 125 10.02 5.10 16.53
N ILE A 126 9.30 5.96 17.26
CA ILE A 126 8.34 6.91 16.65
C ILE A 126 9.10 7.92 15.78
N GLU A 127 10.21 8.44 16.27
CA GLU A 127 11.09 9.35 15.52
C GLU A 127 11.60 8.69 14.23
N TYR A 128 12.01 7.43 14.28
CA TYR A 128 12.44 6.68 13.11
C TYR A 128 11.30 6.48 12.10
N CYS A 129 10.11 6.09 12.57
CA CYS A 129 8.93 5.91 11.71
C CYS A 129 8.52 7.22 11.03
N LEU A 130 8.61 8.36 11.72
CA LEU A 130 8.38 9.69 11.14
C LEU A 130 9.43 10.01 10.08
N ALA A 131 10.71 9.74 10.35
CA ALA A 131 11.77 9.93 9.38
C ALA A 131 11.52 9.12 8.10
N ALA A 132 11.19 7.85 8.23
CA ALA A 132 10.86 6.98 7.08
C ALA A 132 9.64 7.49 6.29
N ALA A 133 8.57 7.92 6.99
CA ALA A 133 7.38 8.44 6.34
C ALA A 133 7.63 9.77 5.59
N HIS A 134 8.46 10.67 6.14
CA HIS A 134 8.90 11.88 5.46
C HIS A 134 9.84 11.57 4.29
N ALA A 135 10.74 10.61 4.44
CA ALA A 135 11.64 10.17 3.38
C ALA A 135 10.86 9.66 2.15
N LYS A 136 9.83 8.85 2.38
CA LYS A 136 8.97 8.29 1.34
C LYS A 136 8.29 9.34 0.48
N ILE A 137 7.93 10.49 1.05
CA ILE A 137 7.33 11.62 0.31
C ILE A 137 8.37 12.63 -0.20
N GLY A 138 9.68 12.37 -0.01
CA GLY A 138 10.78 13.20 -0.51
C GLY A 138 11.09 14.44 0.34
N ASP A 139 10.60 14.53 1.58
CA ASP A 139 10.86 15.64 2.49
C ASP A 139 12.18 15.40 3.25
N GLY A 140 13.31 15.75 2.61
CA GLY A 140 14.65 15.54 3.18
C GLY A 140 14.91 16.33 4.47
N VAL A 141 14.33 17.52 4.62
CA VAL A 141 14.53 18.38 5.81
C VAL A 141 13.86 17.75 7.03
N ALA A 142 12.56 17.38 6.90
CA ALA A 142 11.86 16.72 7.99
C ALA A 142 12.44 15.33 8.29
N THR A 143 12.85 14.59 7.26
CA THR A 143 13.55 13.30 7.43
C THR A 143 14.80 13.47 8.28
N ALA A 144 15.67 14.42 7.95
CA ALA A 144 16.92 14.65 8.69
C ALA A 144 16.64 15.06 10.14
N LYS A 145 15.63 15.89 10.39
CA LYS A 145 15.21 16.29 11.74
C LYS A 145 14.86 15.06 12.59
N HIS A 146 13.93 14.24 12.12
CA HIS A 146 13.44 13.09 12.87
C HIS A 146 14.49 11.98 12.95
N LEU A 147 15.23 11.71 11.87
CA LEU A 147 16.32 10.72 11.87
C LEU A 147 17.42 11.08 12.86
N LYS A 148 17.78 12.37 12.98
CA LYS A 148 18.76 12.82 13.98
C LYS A 148 18.29 12.50 15.40
N GLN A 149 17.04 12.75 15.74
CA GLN A 149 16.47 12.42 17.05
C GLN A 149 16.48 10.90 17.29
N ALA A 150 16.06 10.13 16.30
CA ALA A 150 16.10 8.68 16.38
C ALA A 150 17.52 8.14 16.63
N ILE A 151 18.55 8.66 15.93
CA ILE A 151 19.95 8.26 16.09
C ILE A 151 20.48 8.68 17.46
N GLN A 152 20.09 9.85 17.98
CA GLN A 152 20.53 10.30 19.30
C GLN A 152 19.99 9.40 20.41
N ALA A 153 18.75 8.93 20.29
CA ALA A 153 18.12 8.04 21.26
C ALA A 153 18.51 6.56 21.05
N ASP A 154 18.68 6.13 19.80
CA ASP A 154 19.14 4.80 19.41
C ASP A 154 20.10 4.87 18.21
N PRO A 155 21.42 4.72 18.43
CA PRO A 155 22.41 4.77 17.35
C PRO A 155 22.24 3.72 16.26
N LEU A 156 21.53 2.60 16.51
CA LEU A 156 21.25 1.58 15.51
C LEU A 156 20.32 2.10 14.41
N SER A 157 19.53 3.14 14.69
CA SER A 157 18.67 3.81 13.72
C SER A 157 19.45 4.29 12.48
N ARG A 158 20.73 4.68 12.63
CA ARG A 158 21.60 5.05 11.50
C ARG A 158 21.86 3.86 10.59
N ILE A 159 22.15 2.71 11.17
CA ILE A 159 22.46 1.50 10.41
C ILE A 159 21.22 1.03 9.65
N HIS A 160 20.05 1.05 10.31
CA HIS A 160 18.79 0.73 9.68
C HIS A 160 18.48 1.66 8.51
N ALA A 161 18.59 2.98 8.68
CA ALA A 161 18.28 3.95 7.64
C ALA A 161 19.22 3.86 6.41
N ARG A 162 20.45 3.34 6.56
CA ARG A 162 21.35 3.10 5.43
C ARG A 162 20.83 2.06 4.43
N VAL A 163 20.12 1.06 4.91
CA VAL A 163 19.64 -0.09 4.11
C VAL A 163 18.14 -0.05 3.83
N ASP A 164 17.40 0.80 4.54
CA ASP A 164 15.95 0.92 4.39
C ASP A 164 15.59 1.67 3.11
N GLU A 165 14.80 1.02 2.24
CA GLU A 165 14.38 1.53 0.94
C GLU A 165 13.50 2.79 1.04
N ASP A 166 12.85 3.03 2.16
CA ASP A 166 12.02 4.21 2.36
C ASP A 166 12.85 5.50 2.33
N PHE A 167 14.15 5.43 2.70
CA PHE A 167 15.07 6.56 2.62
C PHE A 167 15.68 6.78 1.23
N ALA A 168 15.47 5.87 0.27
CA ALA A 168 16.05 5.99 -1.07
C ALA A 168 15.80 7.34 -1.76
N PRO A 169 14.58 7.96 -1.67
CA PRO A 169 14.32 9.25 -2.31
C PRO A 169 15.18 10.41 -1.79
N VAL A 170 15.61 10.36 -0.53
CA VAL A 170 16.30 11.46 0.17
C VAL A 170 17.72 11.13 0.64
N ARG A 171 18.16 9.89 0.47
CA ARG A 171 19.47 9.39 0.96
C ARG A 171 20.66 10.24 0.50
N HIS A 172 20.55 10.85 -0.67
CA HIS A 172 21.61 11.66 -1.29
C HIS A 172 21.44 13.17 -1.07
N THR A 173 20.44 13.61 -0.31
CA THR A 173 20.35 15.02 0.10
C THR A 173 21.46 15.33 1.09
N ALA A 174 21.88 16.60 1.15
CA ALA A 174 22.97 17.01 2.03
C ALA A 174 22.67 16.71 3.50
N GLU A 175 21.42 16.98 3.91
CA GLU A 175 20.95 16.85 5.29
C GLU A 175 20.91 15.39 5.76
N VAL A 176 20.35 14.51 4.94
CA VAL A 176 20.21 13.07 5.28
C VAL A 176 21.54 12.35 5.07
N GLY A 177 22.24 12.64 3.96
CA GLY A 177 23.52 12.01 3.63
C GLY A 177 24.58 12.22 4.72
N ALA A 178 24.67 13.42 5.31
CA ALA A 178 25.57 13.70 6.42
C ALA A 178 25.29 12.77 7.61
N LEU A 179 24.04 12.63 8.02
CA LEU A 179 23.64 11.76 9.14
C LEU A 179 23.97 10.29 8.92
N LEU A 180 23.87 9.82 7.67
CA LEU A 180 24.14 8.43 7.33
C LEU A 180 25.64 8.10 7.22
N THR A 181 26.50 9.09 6.94
CA THR A 181 27.96 8.90 6.75
C THR A 181 28.80 9.12 8.02
N GLU A 182 28.27 9.82 9.02
CA GLU A 182 28.94 9.98 10.31
C GLU A 182 29.27 8.63 10.96
N SER A 183 30.49 8.51 11.50
CA SER A 183 31.01 7.27 12.15
C SER A 183 30.67 7.23 13.63
#